data_bdc36783710dd93b7aaff9c30046443a
#
_entry.id   bdc36783710dd93b7aaff9c30046443a
#
_cell.length_a   1.000
_cell.length_b   1.000
_cell.length_c   1.000
_cell.angle_alpha   90.00
_cell.angle_beta   90.00
_cell.angle_gamma   90.00
#
_symmetry.space_group_name_H-M   'P 1'
#
loop_
_entity.id
_entity.type
_entity.pdbx_description
1 polymer ?
#
loop_
_entity_poly.entity_id
_entity_poly.type
_entity_poly.pdbx_seq_one_letter_code
_entity_poly.pdbx_strand_id
1 'polypeptide(L)'
;MQPHQVYSLSSRSYRQRARFVCGSPVGSNVIEIGPAFGFHTKLIQRQKPTYHRCVEPNLHMREALEELGADVYPRHYEDFYTQRRPADVVVCCGVLYHILAPLDLIEKITNLSVPDKIIISNILVEENGFDKYTYEDENLSRQRRMLYDNPVKYWQKIKPSTLQEIIESQGYKLTKQEDTKEIWPKYVYYWQEYERA
;
A
#
# COMPACT_ATOMS: atom_id res chain seq x y z
N MET A 1 17.90 1.02 18.51
CA MET A 1 17.36 -0.12 17.72
C MET A 1 17.19 0.40 16.31
N GLN A 2 17.96 -0.09 15.35
CA GLN A 2 17.85 0.42 13.98
C GLN A 2 16.47 0.11 13.40
N PRO A 3 15.82 1.04 12.68
CA PRO A 3 14.46 0.87 12.13
C PRO A 3 14.28 -0.38 11.27
N HIS A 4 15.37 -0.89 10.71
CA HIS A 4 15.40 -2.07 9.84
C HIS A 4 15.06 -3.40 10.53
N GLN A 5 15.04 -3.47 11.86
CA GLN A 5 14.74 -4.72 12.60
C GLN A 5 13.25 -4.95 12.86
N VAL A 6 12.40 -3.94 12.68
CA VAL A 6 10.95 -4.04 12.95
C VAL A 6 10.22 -4.84 11.85
N TYR A 7 10.82 -4.99 10.68
CA TYR A 7 10.24 -5.69 9.53
C TYR A 7 11.06 -6.89 9.08
N SER A 8 11.53 -7.72 10.01
CA SER A 8 12.00 -9.06 9.63
C SER A 8 10.77 -9.90 9.21
N LEU A 9 10.28 -9.60 8.02
CA LEU A 9 9.27 -10.41 7.38
C LEU A 9 9.85 -11.82 7.24
N SER A 10 9.08 -12.84 7.60
CA SER A 10 9.47 -14.20 7.32
C SER A 10 9.85 -14.32 5.84
N SER A 11 10.80 -15.16 5.49
CA SER A 11 11.25 -15.35 4.10
C SER A 11 10.09 -15.70 3.14
N ARG A 12 9.00 -16.25 3.67
CA ARG A 12 7.77 -16.58 2.92
C ARG A 12 6.96 -15.34 2.60
N SER A 13 6.73 -14.46 3.58
CA SER A 13 6.04 -13.19 3.39
C SER A 13 6.78 -12.29 2.40
N TYR A 14 8.11 -12.23 2.48
CA TYR A 14 8.93 -11.51 1.53
C TYR A 14 8.71 -12.02 0.10
N ARG A 15 8.73 -13.35 -0.09
CA ARG A 15 8.51 -13.97 -1.42
C ARG A 15 7.13 -13.71 -1.98
N GLN A 16 6.08 -13.76 -1.14
CA GLN A 16 4.72 -13.45 -1.59
C GLN A 16 4.60 -12.01 -2.05
N ARG A 17 5.06 -11.05 -1.24
CA ARG A 17 5.05 -9.63 -1.61
C ARG A 17 5.85 -9.37 -2.90
N ALA A 18 7.02 -10.00 -3.02
CA ALA A 18 7.84 -9.88 -4.21
C ALA A 18 7.11 -10.36 -5.47
N ARG A 19 6.37 -11.45 -5.41
CA ARG A 19 5.63 -11.98 -6.58
C ARG A 19 4.60 -11.01 -7.11
N PHE A 20 3.91 -10.28 -6.22
CA PHE A 20 2.91 -9.29 -6.64
C PHE A 20 3.57 -8.02 -7.19
N VAL A 21 4.57 -7.50 -6.52
CA VAL A 21 5.20 -6.23 -6.87
C VAL A 21 6.17 -6.38 -8.06
N CYS A 22 6.80 -7.54 -8.21
CA CYS A 22 7.72 -7.80 -9.33
C CYS A 22 7.03 -8.06 -10.68
N GLY A 23 5.70 -7.96 -10.75
CA GLY A 23 4.95 -8.06 -12.01
C GLY A 23 4.89 -6.77 -12.82
N SER A 24 5.42 -5.65 -12.29
CA SER A 24 5.45 -4.38 -13.03
C SER A 24 6.39 -4.47 -14.22
N PRO A 25 5.97 -4.09 -15.42
CA PRO A 25 6.83 -4.18 -16.60
C PRO A 25 8.02 -3.20 -16.48
N VAL A 26 9.19 -3.63 -16.96
CA VAL A 26 10.37 -2.76 -17.12
C VAL A 26 10.00 -1.59 -18.05
N GLY A 27 10.39 -0.37 -17.69
CA GLY A 27 10.07 0.82 -18.45
C GLY A 27 8.71 1.44 -18.16
N SER A 28 7.96 0.92 -17.17
CA SER A 28 6.66 1.47 -16.77
C SER A 28 6.80 2.71 -15.87
N ASN A 29 5.73 3.52 -15.86
CA ASN A 29 5.56 4.60 -14.90
C ASN A 29 4.81 4.07 -13.68
N VAL A 30 5.46 4.09 -12.52
CA VAL A 30 4.92 3.51 -11.28
C VAL A 30 4.62 4.59 -10.26
N ILE A 31 3.44 4.53 -9.65
CA ILE A 31 3.09 5.28 -8.44
C ILE A 31 2.96 4.29 -7.29
N GLU A 32 3.67 4.52 -6.21
CA GLU A 32 3.59 3.74 -4.98
C GLU A 32 2.99 4.59 -3.87
N ILE A 33 1.82 4.19 -3.36
CA ILE A 33 1.11 4.87 -2.28
C ILE A 33 1.46 4.22 -0.95
N GLY A 34 1.98 5.02 0.00
CA GLY A 34 2.35 4.56 1.34
C GLY A 34 3.46 3.52 1.36
N PRO A 35 4.62 3.78 0.74
CA PRO A 35 5.75 2.83 0.67
C PRO A 35 6.36 2.51 2.03
N ALA A 36 6.05 3.27 3.07
CA ALA A 36 6.65 3.18 4.40
C ALA A 36 8.20 3.23 4.32
N PHE A 37 8.90 2.23 4.86
CA PHE A 37 10.37 2.16 4.81
C PHE A 37 10.94 1.58 3.50
N GLY A 38 10.17 1.58 2.43
CA GLY A 38 10.64 1.28 1.07
C GLY A 38 10.90 -0.20 0.76
N PHE A 39 10.16 -1.11 1.40
CA PHE A 39 10.30 -2.54 1.08
C PHE A 39 9.89 -2.85 -0.37
N HIS A 40 8.71 -2.40 -0.78
CA HIS A 40 8.25 -2.58 -2.16
C HIS A 40 9.03 -1.66 -3.10
N THR A 41 9.37 -0.46 -2.68
CA THR A 41 10.20 0.50 -3.41
C THR A 41 11.47 -0.14 -3.94
N LYS A 42 12.22 -0.87 -3.08
CA LYS A 42 13.43 -1.60 -3.50
C LYS A 42 13.15 -2.66 -4.58
N LEU A 43 12.03 -3.35 -4.48
CA LEU A 43 11.64 -4.38 -5.45
C LEU A 43 11.26 -3.74 -6.78
N ILE A 44 10.53 -2.64 -6.76
CA ILE A 44 10.13 -1.88 -7.94
C ILE A 44 11.39 -1.30 -8.63
N GLN A 45 12.27 -0.63 -7.89
CA GLN A 45 13.49 -0.04 -8.44
C GLN A 45 14.42 -1.07 -9.12
N ARG A 46 14.49 -2.30 -8.60
CA ARG A 46 15.27 -3.39 -9.23
C ARG A 46 14.76 -3.75 -10.62
N GLN A 47 13.51 -3.46 -10.93
CA GLN A 47 12.91 -3.68 -12.25
C GLN A 47 13.17 -2.52 -13.22
N LYS A 48 13.85 -1.46 -12.76
CA LYS A 48 14.23 -0.29 -13.54
C LYS A 48 13.04 0.37 -14.25
N PRO A 49 12.00 0.80 -13.53
CA PRO A 49 10.90 1.55 -14.13
C PRO A 49 11.43 2.84 -14.75
N THR A 50 10.76 3.35 -15.77
CA THR A 50 11.07 4.64 -16.39
C THR A 50 10.89 5.78 -15.41
N TYR A 51 9.86 5.65 -14.57
CA TYR A 51 9.53 6.60 -13.52
C TYR A 51 8.93 5.86 -12.32
N HIS A 52 9.35 6.24 -11.11
CA HIS A 52 8.79 5.70 -9.87
C HIS A 52 8.61 6.82 -8.85
N ARG A 53 7.37 7.18 -8.56
CA ARG A 53 7.00 8.15 -7.55
C ARG A 53 6.42 7.47 -6.33
N CYS A 54 6.99 7.77 -5.16
CA CYS A 54 6.49 7.37 -3.85
C CYS A 54 5.65 8.49 -3.24
N VAL A 55 4.47 8.18 -2.73
CA VAL A 55 3.60 9.13 -2.01
C VAL A 55 3.60 8.76 -0.53
N GLU A 56 4.33 9.52 0.29
CA GLU A 56 4.56 9.20 1.71
C GLU A 56 4.52 10.47 2.58
N PRO A 57 3.51 10.64 3.44
CA PRO A 57 3.41 11.82 4.29
C PRO A 57 4.33 11.80 5.51
N ASN A 58 4.73 10.63 6.00
CA ASN A 58 5.49 10.51 7.24
C ASN A 58 6.96 10.87 7.05
N LEU A 59 7.47 11.84 7.82
CA LEU A 59 8.82 12.37 7.70
C LEU A 59 9.91 11.29 7.83
N HIS A 60 9.83 10.43 8.85
CA HIS A 60 10.86 9.41 9.09
C HIS A 60 10.89 8.33 8.00
N MET A 61 9.73 8.03 7.42
CA MET A 61 9.65 7.10 6.29
C MET A 61 10.21 7.72 5.02
N ARG A 62 9.98 9.03 4.81
CA ARG A 62 10.55 9.78 3.68
C ARG A 62 12.06 9.77 3.69
N GLU A 63 12.67 10.07 4.84
CA GLU A 63 14.12 10.04 4.99
C GLU A 63 14.71 8.68 4.55
N ALA A 64 14.09 7.58 4.99
CA ALA A 64 14.51 6.24 4.58
C ALA A 64 14.30 5.96 3.07
N LEU A 65 13.28 6.54 2.45
CA LEU A 65 13.02 6.43 1.01
C LEU A 65 14.00 7.27 0.19
N GLU A 66 14.33 8.46 0.66
CA GLU A 66 15.33 9.34 0.05
C GLU A 66 16.72 8.72 0.08
N GLU A 67 17.10 8.05 1.20
CA GLU A 67 18.33 7.25 1.29
C GLU A 67 18.38 6.10 0.26
N LEU A 68 17.21 5.60 -0.17
CA LEU A 68 17.11 4.62 -1.25
C LEU A 68 17.15 5.24 -2.64
N GLY A 69 17.23 6.57 -2.75
CA GLY A 69 17.17 7.29 -4.01
C GLY A 69 15.77 7.31 -4.64
N ALA A 70 14.71 7.18 -3.84
CA ALA A 70 13.34 7.26 -4.33
C ALA A 70 12.92 8.71 -4.57
N ASP A 71 12.10 8.94 -5.61
CA ASP A 71 11.42 10.20 -5.85
C ASP A 71 10.18 10.28 -4.95
N VAL A 72 10.22 11.09 -3.89
CA VAL A 72 9.17 11.12 -2.86
C VAL A 72 8.30 12.37 -2.97
N TYR A 73 7.00 12.17 -3.06
CA TYR A 73 6.01 13.21 -2.85
C TYR A 73 5.66 13.28 -1.35
N PRO A 74 6.00 14.36 -0.64
CA PRO A 74 6.06 14.41 0.82
C PRO A 74 4.73 14.80 1.48
N ARG A 75 3.59 14.39 0.93
CA ARG A 75 2.25 14.73 1.44
C ARG A 75 1.31 13.53 1.33
N HIS A 76 0.09 13.70 1.83
CA HIS A 76 -0.99 12.71 1.71
C HIS A 76 -1.45 12.53 0.25
N TYR A 77 -2.11 11.41 -0.01
CA TYR A 77 -2.62 11.07 -1.34
C TYR A 77 -3.67 12.07 -1.84
N GLU A 78 -4.42 12.69 -0.93
CA GLU A 78 -5.40 13.72 -1.25
C GLU A 78 -4.74 14.94 -1.94
N ASP A 79 -3.60 15.37 -1.42
CA ASP A 79 -2.82 16.45 -2.03
C ASP A 79 -2.16 16.01 -3.35
N PHE A 80 -1.72 14.77 -3.42
CA PHE A 80 -1.12 14.20 -4.62
C PHE A 80 -2.12 14.14 -5.77
N TYR A 81 -3.34 13.70 -5.48
CA TYR A 81 -4.42 13.55 -6.44
C TYR A 81 -5.33 14.78 -6.57
N THR A 82 -4.81 15.99 -6.42
CA THR A 82 -5.52 17.22 -6.78
C THR A 82 -5.64 17.42 -8.29
N GLN A 83 -4.87 16.68 -9.06
CA GLN A 83 -4.86 16.68 -10.52
C GLN A 83 -4.56 15.28 -11.07
N ARG A 84 -4.76 15.12 -12.39
CA ARG A 84 -4.45 13.88 -13.07
C ARG A 84 -2.96 13.50 -12.93
N ARG A 85 -2.69 12.25 -12.59
CA ARG A 85 -1.36 11.67 -12.40
C ARG A 85 -1.27 10.33 -13.11
N PRO A 86 -1.13 10.32 -14.46
CA PRO A 86 -1.09 9.07 -15.21
C PRO A 86 0.04 8.16 -14.72
N ALA A 87 -0.26 6.87 -14.66
CA ALA A 87 0.71 5.82 -14.34
C ALA A 87 0.33 4.55 -15.08
N ASP A 88 1.32 3.71 -15.40
CA ASP A 88 1.06 2.39 -15.97
C ASP A 88 0.72 1.40 -14.86
N VAL A 89 1.35 1.57 -13.68
CA VAL A 89 1.13 0.72 -12.50
C VAL A 89 0.94 1.58 -11.25
N VAL A 90 -0.08 1.27 -10.46
CA VAL A 90 -0.23 1.81 -9.10
C VAL A 90 -0.11 0.67 -8.08
N VAL A 91 0.78 0.86 -7.11
CA VAL A 91 1.00 -0.04 -5.98
C VAL A 91 0.49 0.62 -4.71
N CYS A 92 -0.51 0.01 -4.05
CA CYS A 92 -1.14 0.50 -2.82
C CYS A 92 -1.20 -0.63 -1.79
N CYS A 93 -0.09 -0.88 -1.12
CA CYS A 93 0.06 -2.04 -0.26
C CYS A 93 0.12 -1.67 1.22
N GLY A 94 -0.87 -2.13 1.99
CA GLY A 94 -0.92 -1.89 3.43
C GLY A 94 -1.37 -0.47 3.82
N VAL A 95 -2.14 0.21 2.98
CA VAL A 95 -2.55 1.62 3.15
C VAL A 95 -4.03 1.76 3.49
N LEU A 96 -4.91 1.05 2.78
CA LEU A 96 -6.36 1.29 2.83
C LEU A 96 -6.94 1.23 4.23
N TYR A 97 -6.43 0.35 5.08
CA TYR A 97 -6.90 0.24 6.46
C TYR A 97 -6.39 1.34 7.40
N HIS A 98 -5.49 2.22 6.94
CA HIS A 98 -4.97 3.34 7.73
C HIS A 98 -5.63 4.68 7.38
N ILE A 99 -6.42 4.76 6.34
CA ILE A 99 -7.04 6.00 5.88
C ILE A 99 -8.55 6.00 6.15
N LEU A 100 -9.12 7.20 6.33
CA LEU A 100 -10.54 7.35 6.65
C LEU A 100 -11.46 7.10 5.45
N ALA A 101 -10.99 7.42 4.25
CA ALA A 101 -11.75 7.33 3.02
C ALA A 101 -11.05 6.44 1.97
N PRO A 102 -10.93 5.11 2.20
CA PRO A 102 -10.23 4.23 1.27
C PRO A 102 -10.90 4.15 -0.11
N LEU A 103 -12.22 4.34 -0.18
CA LEU A 103 -12.94 4.36 -1.45
C LEU A 103 -12.59 5.60 -2.28
N ASP A 104 -12.39 6.75 -1.65
CA ASP A 104 -11.91 7.97 -2.31
C ASP A 104 -10.52 7.76 -2.94
N LEU A 105 -9.61 7.08 -2.23
CA LEU A 105 -8.31 6.73 -2.81
C LEU A 105 -8.45 5.81 -4.01
N ILE A 106 -9.31 4.79 -3.94
CA ILE A 106 -9.54 3.87 -5.07
C ILE A 106 -10.10 4.64 -6.27
N GLU A 107 -11.10 5.49 -6.05
CA GLU A 107 -11.67 6.34 -7.08
C GLU A 107 -10.62 7.28 -7.71
N LYS A 108 -9.77 7.88 -6.91
CA LYS A 108 -8.65 8.71 -7.41
C LYS A 108 -7.64 7.91 -8.23
N ILE A 109 -7.28 6.71 -7.78
CA ILE A 109 -6.39 5.81 -8.55
C ILE A 109 -7.01 5.51 -9.92
N THR A 110 -8.26 5.07 -9.95
CA THR A 110 -8.92 4.64 -11.18
C THR A 110 -9.23 5.79 -12.15
N ASN A 111 -9.57 6.98 -11.64
CA ASN A 111 -9.98 8.12 -12.47
C ASN A 111 -8.86 9.11 -12.78
N LEU A 112 -7.85 9.25 -11.91
CA LEU A 112 -6.78 10.24 -12.05
C LEU A 112 -5.44 9.65 -12.48
N SER A 113 -5.12 8.41 -12.10
CA SER A 113 -3.97 7.68 -12.64
C SER A 113 -4.33 6.85 -13.86
N VAL A 114 -5.52 6.25 -13.85
CA VAL A 114 -6.03 5.38 -14.93
C VAL A 114 -4.98 4.33 -15.33
N PRO A 115 -4.43 3.57 -14.37
CA PRO A 115 -3.32 2.67 -14.64
C PRO A 115 -3.77 1.45 -15.44
N ASP A 116 -2.84 0.81 -16.14
CA ASP A 116 -3.10 -0.49 -16.76
C ASP A 116 -3.18 -1.60 -15.71
N LYS A 117 -2.45 -1.41 -14.60
CA LYS A 117 -2.41 -2.39 -13.50
C LYS A 117 -2.50 -1.72 -12.13
N ILE A 118 -3.29 -2.32 -11.23
CA ILE A 118 -3.40 -1.93 -9.81
C ILE A 118 -3.00 -3.12 -8.94
N ILE A 119 -2.07 -2.90 -8.01
CA ILE A 119 -1.65 -3.89 -7.02
C ILE A 119 -2.04 -3.36 -5.64
N ILE A 120 -2.93 -4.08 -4.96
CA ILE A 120 -3.44 -3.69 -3.65
C ILE A 120 -3.23 -4.82 -2.65
N SER A 121 -2.85 -4.46 -1.41
CA SER A 121 -2.96 -5.37 -0.28
C SER A 121 -3.68 -4.71 0.88
N ASN A 122 -4.47 -5.50 1.60
CA ASN A 122 -5.20 -5.06 2.77
C ASN A 122 -5.28 -6.19 3.80
N ILE A 123 -5.84 -5.91 4.99
CA ILE A 123 -6.11 -6.92 6.02
C ILE A 123 -7.28 -7.79 5.57
N LEU A 124 -7.11 -9.11 5.66
CA LEU A 124 -8.17 -10.07 5.38
C LEU A 124 -9.20 -10.03 6.52
N VAL A 125 -10.45 -9.85 6.16
CA VAL A 125 -11.60 -9.84 7.07
C VAL A 125 -12.78 -10.55 6.44
N GLU A 126 -13.65 -11.10 7.29
CA GLU A 126 -14.88 -11.77 6.84
C GLU A 126 -16.02 -10.76 6.61
N GLU A 127 -15.98 -9.64 7.33
CA GLU A 127 -17.00 -8.60 7.26
C GLU A 127 -16.39 -7.22 7.06
N ASN A 128 -17.08 -6.38 6.30
CA ASN A 128 -16.75 -4.97 6.25
C ASN A 128 -16.97 -4.35 7.62
N GLY A 129 -16.10 -3.44 7.99
CA GLY A 129 -16.23 -2.81 9.29
C GLY A 129 -15.26 -1.66 9.48
N PHE A 130 -15.43 -1.05 10.61
CA PHE A 130 -14.65 0.09 11.04
C PHE A 130 -14.22 -0.13 12.49
N ASP A 131 -12.93 -0.39 12.71
CA ASP A 131 -12.39 -0.55 14.05
C ASP A 131 -11.67 0.72 14.48
N LYS A 132 -12.09 1.24 15.62
CA LYS A 132 -11.34 2.28 16.34
C LYS A 132 -10.23 1.61 17.13
N TYR A 133 -9.02 2.07 16.92
CA TYR A 133 -7.83 1.50 17.52
C TYR A 133 -7.18 2.49 18.46
N THR A 134 -7.10 2.15 19.73
CA THR A 134 -6.37 2.91 20.74
C THR A 134 -5.10 2.15 21.11
N TYR A 135 -3.99 2.87 21.27
CA TYR A 135 -2.72 2.26 21.66
C TYR A 135 -2.69 2.01 23.17
N GLU A 136 -3.17 0.85 23.62
CA GLU A 136 -3.10 0.43 25.03
C GLU A 136 -1.78 -0.26 25.38
N ASP A 137 -1.06 -0.79 24.40
CA ASP A 137 0.26 -1.39 24.58
C ASP A 137 1.37 -0.34 24.41
N GLU A 138 2.04 0.05 25.49
CA GLU A 138 3.07 1.10 25.50
C GLU A 138 4.24 0.82 24.54
N ASN A 139 4.64 -0.42 24.34
CA ASN A 139 5.73 -0.78 23.42
C ASN A 139 5.31 -0.69 21.95
N LEU A 140 4.13 -1.18 21.63
CA LEU A 140 3.51 -1.01 20.32
C LEU A 140 3.13 0.45 20.07
N SER A 141 2.66 1.17 21.09
CA SER A 141 2.28 2.57 20.99
C SER A 141 3.48 3.48 20.73
N ARG A 142 4.65 3.20 21.33
CA ARG A 142 5.87 3.99 21.09
C ARG A 142 6.41 3.82 19.66
N GLN A 143 6.46 2.58 19.17
CA GLN A 143 6.87 2.31 17.78
C GLN A 143 5.87 2.91 16.77
N ARG A 144 4.58 2.85 17.06
CA ARG A 144 3.53 3.35 16.19
C ARG A 144 3.31 4.85 16.27
N ARG A 145 3.58 5.51 17.43
CA ARG A 145 3.64 6.97 17.52
C ARG A 145 4.76 7.56 16.67
N MET A 146 5.87 6.85 16.53
CA MET A 146 6.94 7.25 15.60
C MET A 146 6.53 7.12 14.13
N LEU A 147 5.56 6.24 13.83
CA LEU A 147 5.08 6.00 12.46
C LEU A 147 3.90 6.89 12.07
N TYR A 148 3.21 7.46 13.04
CA TYR A 148 1.96 8.17 12.79
C TYR A 148 1.74 9.27 13.83
N ASP A 149 1.54 10.49 13.38
CA ASP A 149 1.34 11.68 14.23
C ASP A 149 0.01 11.71 15.00
N ASN A 150 -0.89 10.74 14.77
CA ASN A 150 -2.21 10.71 15.40
C ASN A 150 -2.34 9.52 16.37
N PRO A 151 -2.64 9.77 17.66
CA PRO A 151 -2.79 8.72 18.68
C PRO A 151 -4.06 7.86 18.52
N VAL A 152 -5.06 8.34 17.78
CA VAL A 152 -6.30 7.59 17.53
C VAL A 152 -6.31 7.14 16.08
N LYS A 153 -6.34 5.83 15.88
CA LYS A 153 -6.39 5.25 14.54
C LYS A 153 -7.65 4.49 14.31
N TYR A 154 -8.09 4.61 13.08
CA TYR A 154 -9.19 3.83 12.57
C TYR A 154 -8.61 2.78 11.64
N TRP A 155 -9.07 1.55 11.81
CA TRP A 155 -8.77 0.49 10.87
C TRP A 155 -10.02 0.20 10.07
N GLN A 156 -9.99 0.52 8.82
CA GLN A 156 -11.10 0.20 7.93
C GLN A 156 -10.91 -1.19 7.34
N LYS A 157 -11.79 -2.09 7.73
CA LYS A 157 -11.83 -3.46 7.24
C LYS A 157 -12.66 -3.50 5.97
N ILE A 158 -12.04 -3.92 4.89
CA ILE A 158 -12.73 -4.10 3.60
C ILE A 158 -12.55 -5.56 3.19
N LYS A 159 -13.66 -6.27 2.98
CA LYS A 159 -13.62 -7.63 2.44
C LYS A 159 -12.94 -7.66 1.08
N PRO A 160 -12.19 -8.72 0.75
CA PRO A 160 -11.63 -8.89 -0.58
C PRO A 160 -12.67 -8.80 -1.70
N SER A 161 -13.84 -9.42 -1.51
CA SER A 161 -14.95 -9.38 -2.49
C SER A 161 -15.52 -7.98 -2.68
N THR A 162 -15.72 -7.22 -1.60
CA THR A 162 -16.21 -5.84 -1.69
C THR A 162 -15.20 -4.93 -2.39
N LEU A 163 -13.91 -5.08 -2.09
CA LEU A 163 -12.86 -4.33 -2.79
C LEU A 163 -12.81 -4.68 -4.27
N GLN A 164 -12.97 -5.96 -4.60
CA GLN A 164 -13.06 -6.44 -5.98
C GLN A 164 -14.26 -5.80 -6.71
N GLU A 165 -15.48 -5.89 -6.16
CA GLU A 165 -16.68 -5.30 -6.75
C GLU A 165 -16.50 -3.81 -7.05
N ILE A 166 -15.89 -3.06 -6.12
CA ILE A 166 -15.64 -1.63 -6.28
C ILE A 166 -14.68 -1.36 -7.44
N ILE A 167 -13.54 -2.06 -7.48
CA ILE A 167 -12.52 -1.84 -8.51
C ILE A 167 -13.01 -2.34 -9.89
N GLU A 168 -13.74 -3.45 -9.93
CA GLU A 168 -14.34 -3.96 -11.17
C GLU A 168 -15.41 -3.02 -11.72
N SER A 169 -16.19 -2.36 -10.85
CA SER A 169 -17.15 -1.32 -11.27
C SER A 169 -16.51 -0.10 -11.93
N GLN A 170 -15.20 0.10 -11.72
CA GLN A 170 -14.40 1.17 -12.33
C GLN A 170 -13.71 0.74 -13.66
N GLY A 171 -14.08 -0.42 -14.21
CA GLY A 171 -13.54 -0.91 -15.49
C GLY A 171 -12.23 -1.69 -15.38
N TYR A 172 -11.96 -2.29 -14.25
CA TYR A 172 -10.83 -3.19 -14.03
C TYR A 172 -11.32 -4.63 -13.84
N LYS A 173 -10.43 -5.58 -14.03
CA LYS A 173 -10.69 -7.01 -13.82
C LYS A 173 -9.65 -7.59 -12.87
N LEU A 174 -10.11 -8.33 -11.87
CA LEU A 174 -9.21 -9.09 -11.00
C LEU A 174 -8.50 -10.18 -11.80
N THR A 175 -7.16 -10.13 -11.81
CA THR A 175 -6.32 -11.10 -12.53
C THR A 175 -5.61 -12.06 -11.60
N LYS A 176 -5.39 -11.64 -10.35
CA LYS A 176 -4.72 -12.46 -9.36
C LYS A 176 -5.16 -12.10 -7.94
N GLN A 177 -5.38 -13.12 -7.12
CA GLN A 177 -5.58 -12.97 -5.68
C GLN A 177 -4.80 -14.02 -4.91
N GLU A 178 -4.19 -13.61 -3.81
CA GLU A 178 -3.55 -14.52 -2.85
C GLU A 178 -3.84 -14.03 -1.42
N ASP A 179 -4.01 -14.99 -0.50
CA ASP A 179 -4.16 -14.72 0.93
C ASP A 179 -2.90 -15.16 1.66
N THR A 180 -2.47 -14.35 2.61
CA THR A 180 -1.33 -14.72 3.47
C THR A 180 -1.84 -15.28 4.78
N LYS A 181 -2.00 -16.60 4.88
CA LYS A 181 -2.52 -17.27 6.08
C LYS A 181 -1.61 -17.22 7.32
N GLU A 182 -0.37 -16.73 7.21
CA GLU A 182 0.58 -16.78 8.32
C GLU A 182 1.60 -15.64 8.29
N ILE A 183 1.34 -14.51 8.92
CA ILE A 183 2.44 -13.58 9.25
C ILE A 183 2.34 -13.03 10.67
N TRP A 184 1.14 -12.85 11.17
CA TRP A 184 0.86 -12.46 12.56
C TRP A 184 -0.34 -13.27 13.05
N PRO A 185 -0.34 -13.83 14.24
CA PRO A 185 -1.45 -14.67 14.73
C PRO A 185 -2.79 -13.93 14.83
N LYS A 186 -2.82 -12.62 14.61
CA LYS A 186 -4.02 -11.78 14.68
C LYS A 186 -4.42 -11.12 13.36
N TYR A 187 -3.55 -11.09 12.32
CA TYR A 187 -3.83 -10.35 11.10
C TYR A 187 -3.37 -11.14 9.89
N VAL A 188 -4.31 -11.50 9.04
CA VAL A 188 -4.06 -12.10 7.73
C VAL A 188 -4.19 -11.00 6.69
N TYR A 189 -3.29 -10.95 5.75
CA TYR A 189 -3.35 -10.01 4.63
C TYR A 189 -3.78 -10.74 3.38
N TYR A 190 -4.48 -10.03 2.50
CA TYR A 190 -4.73 -10.45 1.14
C TYR A 190 -4.07 -9.49 0.15
N TRP A 191 -3.84 -10.00 -1.06
CA TRP A 191 -3.24 -9.30 -2.17
C TRP A 191 -4.11 -9.49 -3.38
N GLN A 192 -4.37 -8.41 -4.10
CA GLN A 192 -5.15 -8.43 -5.33
C GLN A 192 -4.42 -7.64 -6.40
N GLU A 193 -4.38 -8.19 -7.62
CA GLU A 193 -3.88 -7.55 -8.82
C GLU A 193 -5.03 -7.40 -9.80
N TYR A 194 -5.16 -6.21 -10.34
CA TYR A 194 -6.20 -5.86 -11.30
C TYR A 194 -5.56 -5.32 -12.56
N GLU A 195 -6.13 -5.65 -13.70
CA GLU A 195 -5.79 -5.08 -14.99
C GLU A 195 -7.00 -4.36 -15.57
N ARG A 196 -6.76 -3.29 -16.32
CA ARG A 196 -7.81 -2.54 -16.98
C ARG A 196 -8.47 -3.43 -18.03
N ALA A 197 -9.81 -3.51 -18.02
CA ALA A 197 -10.62 -4.33 -18.91
C ALA A 197 -10.68 -3.76 -20.34
#